data_d089589f3299e60454bed069e023e2d4
#
_entry.id   d089589f3299e60454bed069e023e2d4
#
_cell.length_a   1.000
_cell.length_b   1.000
_cell.length_c   1.000
_cell.angle_alpha   90.00
_cell.angle_beta   90.00
_cell.angle_gamma   90.00
#
_symmetry.space_group_name_H-M   'P 1'
#
loop_
_entity.id
_entity.type
_entity.pdbx_description
1 polymer ?
#
loop_
_entity_poly.entity_id
_entity_poly.type
_entity_poly.pdbx_seq_one_letter_code
_entity_poly.pdbx_strand_id
1 'polypeptide(L)'
;YADEQAAKRSWQGAPGQQNPYANLPMLNLYTYQMSEIIRDEIRQGVEIDGETQEFAFDLNEFFKVKPSGSFEHEAEVDRFLDAMTTQNKFPFSTPELRAELKHTFWLLNRVDSARALAKKLQAHPVFRDYEVILAAGDGKLDDTDENQKSFDRVKAAIAHHEKTITLSVGQLTTGVTIPEWSAVLMLSNLKSPALYMQAAFRAQNPCLFHENGTFRRKENAYVF
;
A
#
# COMPACT_ATOMS: atom_id res chain seq x y z
N TYR A 1 -4.98 -8.72 -18.31
CA TYR A 1 -5.91 -8.23 -17.28
C TYR A 1 -6.65 -6.96 -17.70
N ALA A 2 -6.58 -6.59 -18.97
CA ALA A 2 -7.06 -5.29 -19.42
C ALA A 2 -8.57 -5.08 -19.21
N ASP A 3 -9.34 -6.12 -18.98
CA ASP A 3 -10.76 -5.94 -18.73
C ASP A 3 -11.38 -7.08 -17.91
N GLU A 4 -11.21 -7.01 -16.58
CA GLU A 4 -11.85 -7.95 -15.64
C GLU A 4 -13.38 -7.88 -15.75
N GLN A 5 -13.93 -6.71 -16.07
CA GLN A 5 -15.35 -6.56 -16.28
C GLN A 5 -15.78 -7.28 -17.56
N ALA A 6 -14.94 -7.25 -18.62
CA ALA A 6 -15.18 -8.08 -19.80
C ALA A 6 -15.04 -9.56 -19.48
N ALA A 7 -14.03 -9.97 -18.70
CA ALA A 7 -13.89 -11.37 -18.27
C ALA A 7 -15.07 -11.83 -17.41
N LYS A 8 -15.59 -10.98 -16.51
CA LYS A 8 -16.81 -11.25 -15.74
C LYS A 8 -18.03 -11.44 -16.65
N ARG A 9 -18.18 -10.61 -17.70
CA ARG A 9 -19.31 -10.63 -18.63
C ARG A 9 -19.19 -11.72 -19.69
N SER A 10 -17.98 -11.99 -20.18
CA SER A 10 -17.73 -12.92 -21.29
C SER A 10 -17.45 -14.36 -20.84
N TRP A 11 -17.52 -14.65 -19.53
CA TRP A 11 -17.31 -16.00 -19.03
C TRP A 11 -18.27 -17.00 -19.68
N GLN A 12 -17.70 -17.96 -20.37
CA GLN A 12 -18.41 -19.08 -21.01
C GLN A 12 -17.94 -20.40 -20.38
N GLY A 13 -18.35 -20.63 -19.14
CA GLY A 13 -18.09 -21.91 -18.46
C GLY A 13 -19.08 -22.99 -18.87
N ALA A 14 -18.75 -24.25 -18.57
CA ALA A 14 -19.70 -25.36 -18.74
C ALA A 14 -20.96 -25.16 -17.88
N PRO A 15 -22.12 -25.71 -18.27
CA PRO A 15 -23.33 -25.63 -17.45
C PRO A 15 -23.07 -26.08 -16.00
N GLY A 16 -23.42 -25.22 -15.03
CA GLY A 16 -23.20 -25.46 -13.61
C GLY A 16 -21.87 -24.98 -13.05
N GLN A 17 -20.92 -24.53 -13.87
CA GLN A 17 -19.71 -23.89 -13.39
C GLN A 17 -19.97 -22.45 -12.97
N GLN A 18 -19.47 -22.08 -11.77
CA GLN A 18 -19.51 -20.69 -11.33
C GLN A 18 -18.41 -19.88 -12.01
N ASN A 19 -18.74 -18.65 -12.38
CA ASN A 19 -17.75 -17.72 -12.92
C ASN A 19 -16.70 -17.40 -11.85
N PRO A 20 -15.42 -17.80 -12.02
CA PRO A 20 -14.38 -17.58 -11.02
C PRO A 20 -14.06 -16.10 -10.80
N TYR A 21 -14.41 -15.24 -11.77
CA TYR A 21 -14.18 -13.80 -11.71
C TYR A 21 -15.34 -13.01 -11.07
N ALA A 22 -16.50 -13.66 -10.85
CA ALA A 22 -17.72 -12.98 -10.40
C ALA A 22 -17.53 -12.23 -9.07
N ASN A 23 -16.68 -12.74 -8.20
CA ASN A 23 -16.47 -12.22 -6.84
C ASN A 23 -15.21 -11.38 -6.70
N LEU A 24 -14.39 -11.23 -7.76
CA LEU A 24 -13.20 -10.39 -7.70
C LEU A 24 -13.58 -8.91 -7.56
N PRO A 25 -12.98 -8.17 -6.62
CA PRO A 25 -13.12 -6.74 -6.57
C PRO A 25 -12.52 -6.07 -7.81
N MET A 26 -13.06 -4.93 -8.19
CA MET A 26 -12.52 -4.14 -9.29
C MET A 26 -11.16 -3.57 -8.88
N LEU A 27 -10.12 -3.83 -9.65
CA LEU A 27 -8.78 -3.30 -9.41
C LEU A 27 -8.65 -1.89 -9.98
N ASN A 28 -8.43 -0.93 -9.09
CA ASN A 28 -8.22 0.48 -9.42
C ASN A 28 -6.74 0.83 -9.23
N LEU A 29 -6.07 1.23 -10.30
CA LEU A 29 -4.66 1.62 -10.30
C LEU A 29 -4.57 3.14 -10.34
N TYR A 30 -3.89 3.74 -9.37
CA TYR A 30 -3.63 5.17 -9.32
C TYR A 30 -2.14 5.42 -9.39
N THR A 31 -1.76 6.44 -10.15
CA THR A 31 -0.40 6.95 -10.21
C THR A 31 -0.39 8.40 -9.78
N TYR A 32 0.55 8.77 -8.93
CA TYR A 32 0.72 10.15 -8.47
C TYR A 32 2.05 10.71 -8.96
N GLN A 33 2.00 11.93 -9.45
CA GLN A 33 3.21 12.66 -9.81
C GLN A 33 3.85 13.24 -8.54
N MET A 34 4.65 12.44 -7.86
CA MET A 34 5.29 12.81 -6.58
C MET A 34 6.07 14.12 -6.67
N SER A 35 6.66 14.42 -7.84
CA SER A 35 7.32 15.67 -8.10
C SER A 35 6.41 16.90 -7.93
N GLU A 36 5.09 16.80 -8.11
CA GLU A 36 4.18 17.92 -7.88
C GLU A 36 3.90 18.16 -6.41
N ILE A 37 3.88 17.10 -5.59
CA ILE A 37 3.70 17.20 -4.14
C ILE A 37 4.92 17.86 -3.48
N ILE A 38 6.09 17.67 -4.08
CA ILE A 38 7.40 18.06 -3.52
C ILE A 38 8.03 19.23 -4.28
N ARG A 39 7.48 19.64 -5.45
CA ARG A 39 8.05 20.61 -6.39
C ARG A 39 8.31 22.01 -5.83
N ASP A 40 7.56 22.44 -4.83
CA ASP A 40 7.68 23.84 -4.38
C ASP A 40 8.99 24.15 -3.64
N GLU A 41 9.78 23.13 -3.24
CA GLU A 41 11.03 23.33 -2.52
C GLU A 41 12.28 22.81 -3.25
N ILE A 42 12.19 21.79 -4.09
CA ILE A 42 13.35 21.34 -4.90
C ILE A 42 13.74 22.42 -5.91
N ARG A 43 12.79 23.27 -6.34
CA ARG A 43 13.08 24.44 -7.19
C ARG A 43 13.88 25.55 -6.50
N GLN A 44 13.95 25.58 -5.19
CA GLN A 44 14.75 26.59 -4.46
C GLN A 44 16.22 26.19 -4.26
N GLY A 45 16.62 24.96 -4.57
CA GLY A 45 17.94 24.46 -4.20
C GLY A 45 18.92 24.12 -5.31
N VAL A 46 18.51 23.95 -6.56
CA VAL A 46 19.43 23.53 -7.64
C VAL A 46 19.04 24.15 -8.99
N GLU A 47 19.43 25.38 -9.24
CA GLU A 47 19.72 25.83 -10.60
C GLU A 47 21.08 25.26 -11.00
N ILE A 48 21.10 24.13 -11.67
CA ILE A 48 22.27 23.62 -12.40
C ILE A 48 21.94 23.74 -13.89
N ASP A 49 22.64 24.66 -14.54
CA ASP A 49 22.79 24.82 -16.00
C ASP A 49 21.60 24.36 -16.86
N GLY A 50 20.55 25.17 -16.97
CA GLY A 50 19.73 25.33 -18.19
C GLY A 50 19.05 24.12 -18.83
N GLU A 51 19.19 22.92 -18.33
CA GLU A 51 18.54 21.72 -18.80
C GLU A 51 17.65 21.14 -17.72
N THR A 52 16.34 21.10 -18.00
CA THR A 52 15.33 20.40 -17.18
C THR A 52 15.54 18.90 -17.34
N GLN A 53 16.45 18.31 -16.58
CA GLN A 53 16.51 16.87 -16.46
C GLN A 53 15.30 16.44 -15.62
N GLU A 54 14.36 15.73 -16.24
CA GLU A 54 13.32 14.97 -15.54
C GLU A 54 14.01 13.83 -14.76
N PHE A 55 14.39 14.10 -13.52
CA PHE A 55 14.81 13.03 -12.62
C PHE A 55 13.60 12.21 -12.29
N ALA A 56 13.63 10.92 -12.64
CA ALA A 56 12.68 9.95 -12.14
C ALA A 56 12.72 10.00 -10.60
N PHE A 57 11.56 10.22 -9.97
CA PHE A 57 11.47 10.31 -8.52
C PHE A 57 11.85 8.96 -7.89
N ASP A 58 12.91 8.94 -7.07
CA ASP A 58 13.38 7.73 -6.40
C ASP A 58 12.75 7.61 -5.00
N LEU A 59 11.72 6.76 -4.89
CA LEU A 59 11.06 6.46 -3.62
C LEU A 59 12.00 5.83 -2.60
N ASN A 60 13.00 5.07 -3.06
CA ASN A 60 13.96 4.43 -2.16
C ASN A 60 14.88 5.45 -1.51
N GLU A 61 15.27 6.49 -2.24
CA GLU A 61 16.03 7.62 -1.69
C GLU A 61 15.14 8.52 -0.84
N PHE A 62 13.90 8.75 -1.26
CA PHE A 62 12.93 9.56 -0.52
C PHE A 62 12.67 9.02 0.89
N PHE A 63 12.53 7.71 1.05
CA PHE A 63 12.32 7.06 2.35
C PHE A 63 13.60 6.61 3.04
N LYS A 64 14.75 7.18 2.68
CA LYS A 64 16.04 6.87 3.29
C LYS A 64 16.13 7.42 4.72
N VAL A 65 16.76 6.64 5.58
CA VAL A 65 16.85 6.91 7.02
C VAL A 65 18.30 7.18 7.42
N LYS A 66 18.50 8.20 8.23
CA LYS A 66 19.78 8.52 8.88
C LYS A 66 20.14 7.47 9.94
N PRO A 67 21.41 7.36 10.33
CA PRO A 67 21.81 6.50 11.46
C PRO A 67 21.07 6.81 12.78
N SER A 68 20.54 8.02 12.94
CA SER A 68 19.69 8.42 14.06
C SER A 68 18.30 7.77 14.09
N GLY A 69 17.87 7.14 12.98
CA GLY A 69 16.55 6.55 12.82
C GLY A 69 15.45 7.51 12.34
N SER A 70 15.79 8.77 11.98
CA SER A 70 14.89 9.72 11.32
C SER A 70 15.11 9.72 9.81
N PHE A 71 14.12 10.16 9.03
CA PHE A 71 14.27 10.27 7.59
C PHE A 71 15.31 11.33 7.20
N GLU A 72 16.03 11.13 6.10
CA GLU A 72 16.88 12.17 5.52
C GLU A 72 16.03 13.35 5.04
N HIS A 73 14.87 13.05 4.45
CA HIS A 73 13.87 14.00 3.95
C HIS A 73 12.65 14.06 4.89
N GLU A 74 12.89 14.40 6.15
CA GLU A 74 11.88 14.36 7.23
C GLU A 74 10.64 15.22 6.90
N ALA A 75 10.87 16.48 6.51
CA ALA A 75 9.80 17.42 6.22
C ALA A 75 8.99 17.04 4.97
N GLU A 76 9.64 16.46 3.97
CA GLU A 76 9.02 15.96 2.76
C GLU A 76 8.14 14.74 3.03
N VAL A 77 8.61 13.83 3.88
CA VAL A 77 7.81 12.68 4.32
C VAL A 77 6.58 13.12 5.11
N ASP A 78 6.71 14.12 5.99
CA ASP A 78 5.56 14.67 6.71
C ASP A 78 4.53 15.27 5.74
N ARG A 79 4.98 16.08 4.77
CA ARG A 79 4.10 16.64 3.73
C ARG A 79 3.44 15.56 2.86
N PHE A 80 4.15 14.50 2.53
CA PHE A 80 3.57 13.37 1.82
C PHE A 80 2.43 12.71 2.61
N LEU A 81 2.62 12.48 3.91
CA LEU A 81 1.58 11.93 4.78
C LEU A 81 0.38 12.87 4.91
N ASP A 82 0.64 14.18 5.06
CA ASP A 82 -0.42 15.19 5.08
C ASP A 82 -1.18 15.24 3.75
N ALA A 83 -0.48 15.20 2.61
CA ALA A 83 -1.09 15.18 1.29
C ALA A 83 -2.01 13.96 1.09
N MET A 84 -1.59 12.79 1.55
CA MET A 84 -2.43 11.58 1.47
C MET A 84 -3.75 11.70 2.20
N THR A 85 -3.84 12.57 3.22
CA THR A 85 -5.03 12.71 4.07
C THR A 85 -5.84 13.97 3.79
N THR A 86 -5.31 14.91 3.01
CA THR A 86 -5.94 16.23 2.79
C THR A 86 -6.17 16.57 1.33
N GLN A 87 -5.30 16.14 0.42
CA GLN A 87 -5.40 16.51 -0.99
C GLN A 87 -6.44 15.64 -1.71
N ASN A 88 -7.31 16.29 -2.47
CA ASN A 88 -8.34 15.63 -3.26
C ASN A 88 -7.72 14.57 -4.21
N LYS A 89 -8.38 13.42 -4.33
CA LYS A 89 -7.96 12.24 -5.10
C LYS A 89 -6.80 11.44 -4.51
N PHE A 90 -6.23 11.86 -3.38
CA PHE A 90 -5.24 11.05 -2.67
C PHE A 90 -5.91 9.99 -1.79
N PRO A 91 -5.25 8.84 -1.53
CA PRO A 91 -5.76 7.86 -0.59
C PRO A 91 -5.92 8.49 0.79
N PHE A 92 -6.91 8.07 1.53
CA PHE A 92 -7.24 8.57 2.88
C PHE A 92 -7.72 10.04 2.97
N SER A 93 -7.93 10.74 1.85
CA SER A 93 -8.30 12.17 1.85
C SER A 93 -9.74 12.43 2.32
N THR A 94 -10.64 11.44 2.20
CA THR A 94 -12.04 11.56 2.64
C THR A 94 -12.43 10.45 3.62
N PRO A 95 -13.46 10.68 4.47
CA PRO A 95 -13.98 9.64 5.35
C PRO A 95 -14.45 8.39 4.60
N GLU A 96 -15.03 8.54 3.41
CA GLU A 96 -15.52 7.45 2.57
C GLU A 96 -14.36 6.57 2.09
N LEU A 97 -13.27 7.18 1.59
CA LEU A 97 -12.07 6.45 1.21
C LEU A 97 -11.44 5.73 2.41
N ARG A 98 -11.38 6.39 3.57
CA ARG A 98 -10.89 5.75 4.80
C ARG A 98 -11.75 4.57 5.26
N ALA A 99 -13.05 4.62 4.99
CA ALA A 99 -13.96 3.51 5.27
C ALA A 99 -13.73 2.31 4.33
N GLU A 100 -13.29 2.54 3.10
CA GLU A 100 -12.87 1.48 2.17
C GLU A 100 -11.44 0.99 2.44
N LEU A 101 -10.55 1.87 2.88
CA LEU A 101 -9.13 1.61 3.13
C LEU A 101 -8.85 1.22 4.58
N LYS A 102 -9.71 0.37 5.18
CA LYS A 102 -9.56 -0.07 6.57
C LYS A 102 -8.32 -0.91 6.79
N HIS A 103 -8.03 -1.84 5.89
CA HIS A 103 -6.87 -2.73 5.98
C HIS A 103 -6.03 -2.58 4.72
N THR A 104 -4.79 -2.11 4.88
CA THR A 104 -3.92 -1.79 3.76
C THR A 104 -2.53 -2.39 3.92
N PHE A 105 -1.88 -2.63 2.79
CA PHE A 105 -0.54 -3.19 2.68
C PHE A 105 0.39 -2.19 1.99
N TRP A 106 1.45 -1.77 2.68
CA TRP A 106 2.41 -0.76 2.20
C TRP A 106 3.78 -1.40 2.02
N LEU A 107 4.30 -1.34 0.82
CA LEU A 107 5.55 -1.98 0.44
C LEU A 107 6.68 -0.96 0.40
N LEU A 108 7.70 -1.19 1.25
CA LEU A 108 8.95 -0.45 1.29
C LEU A 108 10.12 -1.35 0.91
N ASN A 109 11.30 -0.75 0.66
CA ASN A 109 12.51 -1.50 0.31
C ASN A 109 13.47 -1.73 1.48
N ARG A 110 13.28 -1.05 2.64
CA ARG A 110 14.20 -1.09 3.79
C ARG A 110 13.45 -1.20 5.12
N VAL A 111 14.02 -2.00 6.02
CA VAL A 111 13.45 -2.23 7.36
C VAL A 111 13.52 -0.96 8.23
N ASP A 112 14.62 -0.22 8.15
CA ASP A 112 14.79 1.06 8.85
C ASP A 112 13.76 2.10 8.39
N SER A 113 13.50 2.19 7.08
CA SER A 113 12.45 3.05 6.51
C SER A 113 11.06 2.67 7.03
N ALA A 114 10.75 1.37 7.07
CA ALA A 114 9.47 0.89 7.59
C ALA A 114 9.30 1.21 9.09
N ARG A 115 10.37 1.06 9.89
CA ARG A 115 10.36 1.42 11.32
C ARG A 115 10.18 2.92 11.55
N ALA A 116 10.86 3.76 10.75
CA ALA A 116 10.71 5.21 10.83
C ALA A 116 9.31 5.65 10.40
N LEU A 117 8.77 5.05 9.33
CA LEU A 117 7.41 5.34 8.87
C LEU A 117 6.36 4.92 9.89
N ALA A 118 6.51 3.77 10.55
CA ALA A 118 5.60 3.35 11.61
C ALA A 118 5.48 4.40 12.72
N LYS A 119 6.60 4.98 13.17
CA LYS A 119 6.60 6.06 14.18
C LYS A 119 5.86 7.30 13.69
N LYS A 120 6.07 7.69 12.43
CA LYS A 120 5.38 8.84 11.81
C LYS A 120 3.87 8.59 11.75
N LEU A 121 3.45 7.43 11.29
CA LEU A 121 2.03 7.07 11.20
C LEU A 121 1.34 7.09 12.57
N GLN A 122 1.98 6.56 13.62
CA GLN A 122 1.46 6.57 14.99
C GLN A 122 1.31 7.99 15.56
N ALA A 123 2.15 8.94 15.13
CA ALA A 123 2.08 10.34 15.55
C ALA A 123 1.13 11.19 14.69
N HIS A 124 0.76 10.72 13.48
CA HIS A 124 -0.04 11.49 12.53
C HIS A 124 -1.52 11.56 12.94
N PRO A 125 -2.20 12.71 12.82
CA PRO A 125 -3.58 12.90 13.28
C PRO A 125 -4.62 11.91 12.74
N VAL A 126 -4.44 11.46 11.49
CA VAL A 126 -5.35 10.49 10.83
C VAL A 126 -4.87 9.06 11.00
N PHE A 127 -3.58 8.81 10.77
CA PHE A 127 -3.05 7.45 10.76
C PHE A 127 -2.88 6.84 12.16
N ARG A 128 -2.86 7.62 13.22
CA ARG A 128 -2.86 7.11 14.62
C ARG A 128 -4.09 6.25 14.94
N ASP A 129 -5.15 6.36 14.15
CA ASP A 129 -6.35 5.54 14.30
C ASP A 129 -6.19 4.14 13.66
N TYR A 130 -5.07 3.88 13.01
CA TYR A 130 -4.72 2.60 12.42
C TYR A 130 -3.72 1.85 13.29
N GLU A 131 -3.97 0.55 13.52
CA GLU A 131 -2.92 -0.32 14.05
C GLU A 131 -1.85 -0.57 13.00
N VAL A 132 -0.61 -0.21 13.31
CA VAL A 132 0.53 -0.32 12.37
C VAL A 132 1.32 -1.59 12.68
N ILE A 133 1.32 -2.53 11.75
CA ILE A 133 2.02 -3.80 11.85
C ILE A 133 3.29 -3.76 11.00
N LEU A 134 4.43 -4.03 11.60
CA LEU A 134 5.69 -4.17 10.90
C LEU A 134 5.90 -5.65 10.50
N ALA A 135 5.73 -5.95 9.21
CA ALA A 135 6.02 -7.23 8.58
C ALA A 135 7.36 -7.13 7.85
N ALA A 136 8.43 -6.98 8.62
CA ALA A 136 9.79 -6.85 8.14
C ALA A 136 10.67 -7.75 9.01
N GLY A 137 11.21 -8.82 8.41
CA GLY A 137 12.18 -9.70 9.05
C GLY A 137 13.56 -9.06 9.15
N ASP A 138 14.51 -9.81 9.67
CA ASP A 138 15.93 -9.38 9.79
C ASP A 138 16.69 -9.27 8.45
N GLY A 139 15.94 -9.15 7.33
CA GLY A 139 16.50 -8.93 5.99
C GLY A 139 16.85 -10.20 5.22
N LYS A 140 16.51 -11.38 5.72
CA LYS A 140 16.62 -12.64 4.98
C LYS A 140 15.31 -12.93 4.28
N LEU A 141 15.31 -12.88 2.95
CA LEU A 141 14.12 -13.00 2.10
C LEU A 141 13.43 -14.38 2.13
N ASP A 142 14.10 -15.41 2.60
CA ASP A 142 13.67 -16.81 2.54
C ASP A 142 13.32 -17.46 3.87
N ASP A 143 13.11 -16.67 4.94
CA ASP A 143 12.74 -17.24 6.23
C ASP A 143 11.20 -17.48 6.28
N THR A 144 10.82 -18.72 6.00
CA THR A 144 9.43 -19.17 6.04
C THR A 144 8.80 -19.01 7.43
N ASP A 145 9.59 -19.20 8.49
CA ASP A 145 9.10 -19.07 9.87
C ASP A 145 8.82 -17.61 10.24
N GLU A 146 9.63 -16.65 9.76
CA GLU A 146 9.36 -15.23 9.97
C GLU A 146 8.17 -14.73 9.15
N ASN A 147 8.00 -15.23 7.92
CA ASN A 147 6.84 -14.96 7.11
C ASN A 147 5.56 -15.46 7.79
N GLN A 148 5.58 -16.67 8.37
CA GLN A 148 4.43 -17.21 9.10
C GLN A 148 4.12 -16.37 10.35
N LYS A 149 5.12 -15.99 11.14
CA LYS A 149 4.92 -15.11 12.30
C LYS A 149 4.38 -13.74 11.91
N SER A 150 4.82 -13.18 10.79
CA SER A 150 4.30 -11.91 10.26
C SER A 150 2.86 -12.06 9.79
N PHE A 151 2.52 -13.15 9.12
CA PHE A 151 1.15 -13.47 8.72
C PHE A 151 0.21 -13.56 9.92
N ASP A 152 0.60 -14.32 10.95
CA ASP A 152 -0.21 -14.52 12.16
C ASP A 152 -0.43 -13.19 12.90
N ARG A 153 0.60 -12.33 12.99
CA ARG A 153 0.47 -10.99 13.57
C ARG A 153 -0.51 -10.11 12.79
N VAL A 154 -0.42 -10.11 11.46
CA VAL A 154 -1.33 -9.33 10.62
C VAL A 154 -2.77 -9.82 10.77
N LYS A 155 -2.99 -11.14 10.73
CA LYS A 155 -4.33 -11.72 10.93
C LYS A 155 -4.90 -11.42 12.31
N ALA A 156 -4.09 -11.50 13.35
CA ALA A 156 -4.50 -11.13 14.70
C ALA A 156 -4.86 -9.63 14.80
N ALA A 157 -4.04 -8.76 14.21
CA ALA A 157 -4.33 -7.32 14.20
C ALA A 157 -5.64 -7.00 13.46
N ILE A 158 -5.87 -7.57 12.29
CA ILE A 158 -7.11 -7.40 11.52
C ILE A 158 -8.34 -7.89 12.34
N ALA A 159 -8.19 -8.96 13.09
CA ALA A 159 -9.29 -9.48 13.93
C ALA A 159 -9.63 -8.61 15.14
N HIS A 160 -8.68 -7.83 15.64
CA HIS A 160 -8.83 -7.03 16.88
C HIS A 160 -8.95 -5.52 16.64
N HIS A 161 -8.57 -5.03 15.45
CA HIS A 161 -8.58 -3.60 15.12
C HIS A 161 -9.43 -3.34 13.89
N GLU A 162 -10.22 -2.27 13.94
CA GLU A 162 -11.07 -1.86 12.81
C GLU A 162 -10.24 -1.42 11.60
N LYS A 163 -9.05 -0.86 11.84
CA LYS A 163 -8.18 -0.31 10.80
C LYS A 163 -6.74 -0.75 11.03
N THR A 164 -6.09 -1.23 9.98
CA THR A 164 -4.69 -1.68 10.06
C THR A 164 -3.87 -1.19 8.87
N ILE A 165 -2.60 -0.89 9.10
CA ILE A 165 -1.60 -0.65 8.07
C ILE A 165 -0.49 -1.68 8.27
N THR A 166 -0.29 -2.54 7.29
CA THR A 166 0.83 -3.49 7.28
C THR A 166 1.99 -2.91 6.49
N LEU A 167 3.09 -2.60 7.16
CA LEU A 167 4.33 -2.16 6.52
C LEU A 167 5.20 -3.39 6.24
N SER A 168 5.50 -3.64 4.97
CA SER A 168 6.29 -4.79 4.54
C SER A 168 7.57 -4.38 3.83
N VAL A 169 8.59 -5.19 4.03
CA VAL A 169 9.86 -5.12 3.29
C VAL A 169 10.13 -6.49 2.69
N GLY A 170 9.48 -6.75 1.54
CA GLY A 170 9.59 -8.03 0.83
C GLY A 170 8.78 -9.19 1.43
N GLN A 171 8.44 -9.17 2.70
CA GLN A 171 7.60 -10.20 3.33
C GLN A 171 6.13 -10.06 2.89
N LEU A 172 5.39 -11.16 2.91
CA LEU A 172 3.96 -11.23 2.58
C LEU A 172 3.61 -10.76 1.14
N THR A 173 4.60 -10.47 0.30
CA THR A 173 4.38 -10.12 -1.11
C THR A 173 4.03 -11.35 -1.95
N THR A 174 4.46 -12.53 -1.51
CA THR A 174 4.18 -13.81 -2.16
C THR A 174 3.73 -14.85 -1.13
N GLY A 175 3.05 -15.90 -1.57
CA GLY A 175 2.74 -17.08 -0.76
C GLY A 175 1.64 -16.92 0.29
N VAL A 176 1.08 -15.72 0.49
CA VAL A 176 0.02 -15.49 1.50
C VAL A 176 -1.23 -14.88 0.85
N THR A 177 -2.38 -15.12 1.48
CA THR A 177 -3.65 -14.50 1.09
C THR A 177 -4.29 -13.88 2.32
N ILE A 178 -4.45 -12.55 2.29
CA ILE A 178 -5.16 -11.78 3.30
C ILE A 178 -6.28 -11.02 2.59
N PRO A 179 -7.48 -11.60 2.53
CA PRO A 179 -8.59 -11.04 1.73
C PRO A 179 -9.03 -9.66 2.19
N GLU A 180 -8.78 -9.32 3.45
CA GLU A 180 -9.18 -8.06 4.07
C GLU A 180 -8.38 -6.86 3.54
N TRP A 181 -7.19 -7.05 2.98
CA TRP A 181 -6.46 -5.95 2.36
C TRP A 181 -7.21 -5.38 1.16
N SER A 182 -7.62 -4.13 1.28
CA SER A 182 -8.35 -3.40 0.23
C SER A 182 -7.45 -2.52 -0.62
N ALA A 183 -6.24 -2.21 -0.16
CA ALA A 183 -5.27 -1.44 -0.93
C ALA A 183 -3.83 -1.90 -0.73
N VAL A 184 -3.03 -1.67 -1.78
CA VAL A 184 -1.56 -1.76 -1.75
C VAL A 184 -1.00 -0.37 -2.07
N LEU A 185 -0.08 0.12 -1.23
CA LEU A 185 0.72 1.31 -1.51
C LEU A 185 2.15 0.90 -1.87
N MET A 186 2.59 1.25 -3.06
CA MET A 186 3.92 0.96 -3.59
C MET A 186 4.88 2.08 -3.21
N LEU A 187 5.45 2.02 -2.00
CA LEU A 187 6.39 3.02 -1.48
C LEU A 187 7.85 2.64 -1.74
N SER A 188 8.09 1.96 -2.85
CA SER A 188 9.43 1.57 -3.29
C SER A 188 9.49 1.45 -4.80
N ASN A 189 10.67 1.70 -5.37
CA ASN A 189 10.92 1.50 -6.80
C ASN A 189 11.16 0.02 -7.09
N LEU A 190 10.10 -0.69 -7.47
CA LEU A 190 10.19 -2.09 -7.89
C LEU A 190 10.71 -2.17 -9.33
N LYS A 191 11.86 -2.81 -9.52
CA LYS A 191 12.48 -2.98 -10.85
C LYS A 191 11.85 -4.09 -11.69
N SER A 192 11.11 -5.01 -11.05
CA SER A 192 10.49 -6.15 -11.73
C SER A 192 8.98 -5.93 -11.90
N PRO A 193 8.47 -5.87 -13.14
CA PRO A 193 7.04 -5.82 -13.40
C PRO A 193 6.28 -7.00 -12.78
N ALA A 194 6.89 -8.18 -12.74
CA ALA A 194 6.28 -9.36 -12.13
C ALA A 194 6.09 -9.19 -10.61
N LEU A 195 7.09 -8.67 -9.90
CA LEU A 195 7.00 -8.39 -8.46
C LEU A 195 5.97 -7.28 -8.18
N TYR A 196 5.93 -6.25 -9.02
CA TYR A 196 4.90 -5.20 -8.93
C TYR A 196 3.49 -5.79 -9.01
N MET A 197 3.23 -6.61 -10.02
CA MET A 197 1.91 -7.23 -10.20
C MET A 197 1.57 -8.22 -9.08
N GLN A 198 2.54 -8.98 -8.60
CA GLN A 198 2.36 -9.87 -7.46
C GLN A 198 1.95 -9.10 -6.19
N ALA A 199 2.57 -7.96 -5.92
CA ALA A 199 2.20 -7.08 -4.82
C ALA A 199 0.81 -6.46 -5.04
N ALA A 200 0.55 -5.91 -6.22
CA ALA A 200 -0.72 -5.27 -6.59
C ALA A 200 -1.92 -6.20 -6.37
N PHE A 201 -1.81 -7.47 -6.79
CA PHE A 201 -2.89 -8.45 -6.64
C PHE A 201 -3.16 -8.88 -5.19
N ARG A 202 -2.33 -8.48 -4.21
CA ARG A 202 -2.64 -8.72 -2.80
C ARG A 202 -3.96 -8.07 -2.36
N ALA A 203 -4.31 -6.92 -2.94
CA ALA A 203 -5.58 -6.26 -2.64
C ALA A 203 -6.78 -6.89 -3.37
N GLN A 204 -6.58 -7.64 -4.45
CA GLN A 204 -7.68 -8.10 -5.31
C GLN A 204 -8.35 -9.40 -4.84
N ASN A 205 -8.07 -9.89 -3.66
CA ASN A 205 -8.74 -11.07 -3.13
C ASN A 205 -10.19 -10.73 -2.73
N PRO A 206 -11.17 -11.60 -3.05
CA PRO A 206 -12.55 -11.45 -2.60
C PRO A 206 -12.62 -11.46 -1.08
N CYS A 207 -13.44 -10.57 -0.52
CA CYS A 207 -13.69 -10.50 0.92
C CYS A 207 -15.14 -10.12 1.22
N LEU A 208 -15.68 -10.70 2.29
CA LEU A 208 -16.94 -10.29 2.91
C LEU A 208 -16.59 -9.73 4.28
N PHE A 209 -16.77 -8.41 4.45
CA PHE A 209 -16.66 -7.76 5.75
C PHE A 209 -17.95 -7.94 6.52
N HIS A 210 -17.84 -8.28 7.80
CA HIS A 210 -18.97 -8.31 8.71
C HIS A 210 -18.97 -7.05 9.56
N GLU A 211 -19.89 -6.12 9.27
CA GLU A 211 -19.96 -4.81 9.91
C GLU A 211 -21.40 -4.57 10.39
N ASN A 212 -21.57 -4.22 11.66
CA ASN A 212 -22.87 -3.88 12.25
C ASN A 212 -23.96 -4.94 11.99
N GLY A 213 -23.60 -6.22 12.04
CA GLY A 213 -24.55 -7.34 11.81
C GLY A 213 -24.90 -7.58 10.34
N THR A 214 -24.26 -6.89 9.39
CA THR A 214 -24.46 -7.06 7.95
C THR A 214 -23.17 -7.48 7.25
N PHE A 215 -23.32 -8.19 6.13
CA PHE A 215 -22.18 -8.55 5.29
C PHE A 215 -22.05 -7.55 4.14
N ARG A 216 -20.88 -6.95 4.03
CA ARG A 216 -20.53 -6.07 2.92
C ARG A 216 -19.43 -6.71 2.07
N ARG A 217 -19.69 -6.87 0.77
CA ARG A 217 -18.70 -7.36 -0.17
C ARG A 217 -17.66 -6.28 -0.45
N LYS A 218 -16.39 -6.70 -0.59
CA LYS A 218 -15.34 -5.85 -1.12
C LYS A 218 -15.54 -5.65 -2.63
N GLU A 219 -16.04 -4.49 -3.03
CA GLU A 219 -16.32 -4.16 -4.43
C GLU A 219 -15.07 -3.65 -5.17
N ASN A 220 -14.19 -2.97 -4.45
CA ASN A 220 -13.00 -2.33 -5.00
C ASN A 220 -11.73 -2.82 -4.32
N ALA A 221 -10.65 -2.85 -5.10
CA ALA A 221 -9.27 -2.99 -4.65
C ALA A 221 -8.45 -1.86 -5.26
N TYR A 222 -7.50 -1.33 -4.51
CA TYR A 222 -6.75 -0.14 -4.89
C TYR A 222 -5.25 -0.42 -4.89
N VAL A 223 -4.55 0.18 -5.86
CA VAL A 223 -3.08 0.24 -5.91
C VAL A 223 -2.67 1.69 -6.12
N PHE A 224 -1.80 2.17 -5.25
CA PHE A 224 -1.29 3.54 -5.25
C PHE A 224 0.23 3.55 -5.35
#